data_9f6850243d5e163f411d027794a19ed4
#
_entry.id   9f6850243d5e163f411d027794a19ed4
#
_cell.length_a   1.000
_cell.length_b   1.000
_cell.length_c   1.000
_cell.angle_alpha   90.00
_cell.angle_beta   90.00
_cell.angle_gamma   90.00
#
_symmetry.space_group_name_H-M   'P 1'
#
loop_
_entity.id
_entity.type
_entity.pdbx_description
1 polymer ?
#
loop_
_entity_poly.entity_id
_entity_poly.type
_entity_poly.pdbx_seq_one_letter_code
_entity_poly.pdbx_strand_id
1 'polypeptide(L)'
;MRGIRTFLPEPVKKVIRFFRYGNERRKVVRELAVRRQQNKQIRDQYDRRCEKLIVFVVPGANWFTGEDVVTGGILSIASIYEETRKLEQEHGFQTLMVTGKNEYLLLKHTKFPNDITVFRFDQVFRYFTALKHLVIHIPDFMVIRMNPHLRLEAAFLSRIKNLHLNILNQNIRLMPGRQAVLALQEITPHVTQTTAHEQYTTQEMRDKYGIPLHRLSVFGSPERYARRPFGEKENLIVLSPDFKPWKNEIIETIKKELPQFRFVVIEDMPYLAYLKNIGLAKFTITFGEGLDFYFIETIFSGGLGISLYNDEFFMDQFAALPGVFLSVDALRAGIVNFIREMDHPASFAATNEQQFRAVATIYKYDEYVANIRKFYKADYTFK
;
A
#
# COMPACT_ATOMS: atom_id res chain seq x y z
N MET A 1 35.40 -7.27 28.75
CA MET A 1 33.94 -7.17 29.04
C MET A 1 33.04 -7.17 27.79
N ARG A 2 33.43 -7.69 26.64
CA ARG A 2 32.62 -7.78 25.42
C ARG A 2 31.79 -9.09 25.29
N GLY A 3 32.10 -10.13 26.06
CA GLY A 3 31.50 -11.47 25.90
C GLY A 3 30.17 -11.78 26.60
N ILE A 4 29.76 -11.00 27.60
CA ILE A 4 28.55 -11.30 28.40
C ILE A 4 27.26 -10.72 27.77
N ARG A 5 27.39 -9.81 26.78
CA ARG A 5 26.23 -9.14 26.16
C ARG A 5 25.36 -10.01 25.24
N THR A 6 25.91 -11.13 24.76
CA THR A 6 25.23 -11.96 23.75
C THR A 6 24.15 -12.85 24.35
N PHE A 7 24.18 -13.15 25.62
CA PHE A 7 23.28 -14.10 26.30
C PHE A 7 22.13 -13.48 27.11
N LEU A 8 22.05 -12.16 27.17
CA LEU A 8 20.97 -11.55 27.96
C LEU A 8 19.67 -11.50 27.14
N PRO A 9 18.51 -11.81 27.76
CA PRO A 9 17.20 -11.64 27.12
C PRO A 9 16.99 -10.19 26.64
N GLU A 10 16.30 -10.00 25.52
CA GLU A 10 16.05 -8.67 24.95
C GLU A 10 15.44 -7.65 25.93
N PRO A 11 14.52 -8.01 26.82
CA PRO A 11 14.04 -7.09 27.87
C PRO A 11 15.17 -6.56 28.78
N VAL A 12 16.10 -7.41 29.14
CA VAL A 12 17.26 -7.05 30.00
C VAL A 12 18.25 -6.14 29.23
N LYS A 13 18.50 -6.43 27.96
CA LYS A 13 19.29 -5.54 27.10
C LYS A 13 18.67 -4.16 26.96
N LYS A 14 17.32 -4.07 26.82
CA LYS A 14 16.59 -2.80 26.78
C LYS A 14 16.75 -2.01 28.08
N VAL A 15 16.67 -2.63 29.24
CA VAL A 15 16.90 -1.99 30.53
C VAL A 15 18.32 -1.45 30.64
N ILE A 16 19.32 -2.23 30.24
CA ILE A 16 20.74 -1.81 30.26
C ILE A 16 20.97 -0.63 29.31
N ARG A 17 20.38 -0.66 28.10
CA ARG A 17 20.42 0.47 27.15
C ARG A 17 19.73 1.71 27.68
N PHE A 18 18.59 1.54 28.35
CA PHE A 18 17.85 2.62 29.01
C PHE A 18 18.69 3.41 30.01
N PHE A 19 19.47 2.72 30.83
CA PHE A 19 20.35 3.37 31.80
C PHE A 19 21.61 4.00 31.19
N ARG A 20 22.03 3.56 30.02
CA ARG A 20 23.32 3.94 29.43
C ARG A 20 23.25 5.06 28.39
N TYR A 21 22.10 5.22 27.70
CA TYR A 21 21.98 6.15 26.58
C TYR A 21 20.74 7.03 26.69
N GLY A 22 20.90 8.32 26.86
CA GLY A 22 19.79 9.26 27.04
C GLY A 22 18.78 9.31 25.90
N ASN A 23 19.23 9.09 24.64
CA ASN A 23 18.34 9.00 23.48
C ASN A 23 17.52 7.72 23.48
N GLU A 24 18.05 6.60 23.94
CA GLU A 24 17.33 5.35 24.10
C GLU A 24 16.25 5.46 25.17
N ARG A 25 16.50 6.20 26.28
CA ARG A 25 15.49 6.48 27.31
C ARG A 25 14.30 7.20 26.73
N ARG A 26 14.52 8.24 25.92
CA ARG A 26 13.43 9.00 25.30
C ARG A 26 12.59 8.11 24.36
N LYS A 27 13.23 7.23 23.58
CA LYS A 27 12.53 6.28 22.71
C LYS A 27 11.66 5.30 23.51
N VAL A 28 12.21 4.70 24.59
CA VAL A 28 11.48 3.75 25.43
C VAL A 28 10.30 4.43 26.13
N VAL A 29 10.51 5.63 26.70
CA VAL A 29 9.43 6.39 27.35
C VAL A 29 8.31 6.71 26.36
N ARG A 30 8.69 7.16 25.14
CA ARG A 30 7.71 7.44 24.07
C ARG A 30 6.95 6.18 23.68
N GLU A 31 7.64 5.05 23.50
CA GLU A 31 7.00 3.77 23.21
C GLU A 31 5.99 3.35 24.29
N LEU A 32 6.38 3.46 25.56
CA LEU A 32 5.49 3.14 26.69
C LEU A 32 4.27 4.07 26.74
N ALA A 33 4.45 5.36 26.45
CA ALA A 33 3.35 6.31 26.38
C ALA A 33 2.37 5.96 25.25
N VAL A 34 2.88 5.69 24.05
CA VAL A 34 2.07 5.25 22.91
C VAL A 34 1.32 3.95 23.23
N ARG A 35 2.00 2.96 23.81
CA ARG A 35 1.38 1.69 24.21
C ARG A 35 0.28 1.87 25.26
N ARG A 36 0.47 2.77 26.23
CA ARG A 36 -0.56 3.13 27.20
C ARG A 36 -1.77 3.77 26.54
N GLN A 37 -1.53 4.69 25.63
CA GLN A 37 -2.59 5.33 24.84
C GLN A 37 -3.37 4.31 24.02
N GLN A 38 -2.70 3.42 23.27
CA GLN A 38 -3.34 2.34 22.53
C GLN A 38 -4.18 1.43 23.41
N ASN A 39 -3.63 1.01 24.57
CA ASN A 39 -4.35 0.18 25.51
C ASN A 39 -5.61 0.89 26.04
N LYS A 40 -5.56 2.22 26.22
CA LYS A 40 -6.74 3.02 26.56
C LYS A 40 -7.74 3.05 25.40
N GLN A 41 -7.28 3.35 24.19
CA GLN A 41 -8.15 3.41 23.00
C GLN A 41 -8.87 2.09 22.73
N ILE A 42 -8.19 0.93 22.85
CA ILE A 42 -8.85 -0.37 22.71
C ILE A 42 -9.98 -0.51 23.74
N ARG A 43 -9.73 -0.11 24.99
CA ARG A 43 -10.76 -0.25 26.04
C ARG A 43 -11.95 0.69 25.87
N ASP A 44 -11.69 1.88 25.33
CA ASP A 44 -12.70 2.95 25.26
C ASP A 44 -13.51 2.90 23.96
N GLN A 45 -12.91 2.42 22.84
CA GLN A 45 -13.47 2.53 21.49
C GLN A 45 -13.91 1.19 20.89
N TYR A 46 -13.46 0.06 21.46
CA TYR A 46 -13.76 -1.26 20.88
C TYR A 46 -14.53 -2.15 21.87
N ASP A 47 -15.48 -2.90 21.34
CA ASP A 47 -16.11 -3.97 22.13
C ASP A 47 -15.15 -5.16 22.24
N ARG A 48 -14.52 -5.28 23.40
CA ARG A 48 -13.56 -6.36 23.70
C ARG A 48 -14.22 -7.74 23.85
N ARG A 49 -15.55 -7.80 23.93
CA ARG A 49 -16.33 -9.04 23.96
C ARG A 49 -16.83 -9.44 22.58
N CYS A 50 -16.47 -8.69 21.54
CA CYS A 50 -16.85 -9.06 20.19
C CYS A 50 -16.34 -10.46 19.85
N GLU A 51 -17.17 -11.20 19.13
CA GLU A 51 -16.83 -12.55 18.66
C GLU A 51 -16.18 -12.55 17.26
N LYS A 52 -16.22 -11.42 16.56
CA LYS A 52 -15.79 -11.30 15.16
C LYS A 52 -14.86 -10.11 14.98
N LEU A 53 -13.66 -10.37 14.46
CA LEU A 53 -12.64 -9.34 14.26
C LEU A 53 -11.94 -9.50 12.90
N ILE A 54 -11.74 -8.40 12.22
CA ILE A 54 -10.86 -8.28 11.05
C ILE A 54 -9.61 -7.52 11.47
N VAL A 55 -8.44 -8.04 11.13
CA VAL A 55 -7.15 -7.45 11.44
C VAL A 55 -6.36 -7.20 10.16
N PHE A 56 -5.97 -5.96 9.93
CA PHE A 56 -5.05 -5.58 8.86
C PHE A 56 -3.64 -5.41 9.44
N VAL A 57 -2.68 -6.16 8.93
CA VAL A 57 -1.29 -6.04 9.33
C VAL A 57 -0.60 -5.02 8.45
N VAL A 58 0.15 -4.11 9.06
CA VAL A 58 1.00 -3.14 8.36
C VAL A 58 2.41 -3.14 8.97
N PRO A 59 3.44 -2.74 8.24
CA PRO A 59 4.76 -2.57 8.84
C PRO A 59 4.74 -1.46 9.88
N GLY A 60 5.57 -1.62 10.91
CA GLY A 60 5.85 -0.54 11.86
C GLY A 60 6.71 0.54 11.24
N ALA A 61 6.97 1.62 11.98
CA ALA A 61 7.85 2.66 11.53
C ALA A 61 9.32 2.25 11.57
N ASN A 62 10.12 3.01 10.85
CA ASN A 62 11.57 2.86 10.84
C ASN A 62 12.12 3.04 12.26
N TRP A 63 12.78 2.01 12.78
CA TRP A 63 13.35 2.02 14.12
C TRP A 63 14.41 3.10 14.32
N PHE A 64 15.20 3.39 13.28
CA PHE A 64 16.31 4.34 13.38
C PHE A 64 15.83 5.78 13.31
N THR A 65 14.94 6.11 12.38
CA THR A 65 14.46 7.48 12.19
C THR A 65 13.22 7.79 13.04
N GLY A 66 12.48 6.80 13.43
CA GLY A 66 11.20 6.96 14.12
C GLY A 66 10.08 7.49 13.23
N GLU A 67 10.26 7.49 11.93
CA GLU A 67 9.29 7.93 10.93
C GLU A 67 8.42 6.79 10.45
N ASP A 68 7.22 7.12 9.98
CA ASP A 68 6.32 6.16 9.38
C ASP A 68 6.90 5.61 8.09
N VAL A 69 6.80 4.29 7.92
CA VAL A 69 7.06 3.66 6.63
C VAL A 69 5.79 3.81 5.80
N VAL A 70 5.73 4.81 4.94
CA VAL A 70 4.60 5.07 4.05
C VAL A 70 5.02 4.80 2.61
N THR A 71 4.40 3.78 2.02
CA THR A 71 4.56 3.38 0.62
C THR A 71 3.21 3.30 -0.04
N GLY A 72 3.16 3.22 -1.37
CA GLY A 72 1.91 3.01 -2.11
C GLY A 72 1.13 1.79 -1.63
N GLY A 73 1.83 0.68 -1.33
CA GLY A 73 1.20 -0.53 -0.77
C GLY A 73 0.55 -0.29 0.60
N ILE A 74 1.17 0.49 1.48
CA ILE A 74 0.58 0.82 2.80
C ILE A 74 -0.63 1.74 2.64
N LEU A 75 -0.59 2.71 1.73
CA LEU A 75 -1.73 3.57 1.43
C LEU A 75 -2.91 2.75 0.87
N SER A 76 -2.62 1.76 0.04
CA SER A 76 -3.62 0.82 -0.45
C SER A 76 -4.26 0.00 0.68
N ILE A 77 -3.45 -0.55 1.59
CA ILE A 77 -3.96 -1.30 2.75
C ILE A 77 -4.82 -0.39 3.64
N ALA A 78 -4.39 0.85 3.89
CA ALA A 78 -5.15 1.82 4.66
C ALA A 78 -6.52 2.11 4.00
N SER A 79 -6.56 2.25 2.69
CA SER A 79 -7.81 2.43 1.94
C SER A 79 -8.75 1.23 2.07
N ILE A 80 -8.23 0.00 1.91
CA ILE A 80 -9.04 -1.22 2.10
C ILE A 80 -9.57 -1.30 3.53
N TYR A 81 -8.74 -0.97 4.51
CA TYR A 81 -9.14 -0.93 5.91
C TYR A 81 -10.28 0.08 6.16
N GLU A 82 -10.16 1.30 5.64
CA GLU A 82 -11.20 2.32 5.81
C GLU A 82 -12.53 1.91 5.20
N GLU A 83 -12.51 1.36 3.98
CA GLU A 83 -13.74 0.87 3.33
C GLU A 83 -14.31 -0.36 4.06
N THR A 84 -13.47 -1.26 4.56
CA THR A 84 -13.92 -2.38 5.38
C THR A 84 -14.60 -1.89 6.67
N ARG A 85 -14.07 -0.87 7.33
CA ARG A 85 -14.70 -0.26 8.52
C ARG A 85 -16.09 0.30 8.24
N LYS A 86 -16.28 0.95 7.11
CA LYS A 86 -17.61 1.46 6.72
C LYS A 86 -18.65 0.36 6.58
N LEU A 87 -18.20 -0.87 6.31
CA LEU A 87 -19.05 -2.06 6.15
C LEU A 87 -19.21 -2.89 7.43
N GLU A 88 -18.73 -2.43 8.59
CA GLU A 88 -18.79 -3.18 9.85
C GLU A 88 -20.21 -3.62 10.23
N GLN A 89 -21.23 -2.82 9.93
CA GLN A 89 -22.63 -3.19 10.17
C GLN A 89 -23.13 -4.27 9.19
N GLU A 90 -22.59 -4.33 7.97
CA GLU A 90 -22.98 -5.31 6.96
C GLU A 90 -22.37 -6.69 7.24
N HIS A 91 -21.06 -6.75 7.52
CA HIS A 91 -20.39 -8.04 7.75
C HIS A 91 -20.34 -8.45 9.23
N GLY A 92 -20.63 -7.55 10.14
CA GLY A 92 -20.74 -7.82 11.58
C GLY A 92 -19.41 -8.05 12.30
N PHE A 93 -18.27 -7.63 11.72
CA PHE A 93 -16.95 -7.68 12.33
C PHE A 93 -16.53 -6.29 12.78
N GLN A 94 -15.82 -6.18 13.89
CA GLN A 94 -15.00 -5.01 14.16
C GLN A 94 -13.68 -5.09 13.36
N THR A 95 -13.09 -3.94 13.06
CA THR A 95 -11.90 -3.86 12.21
C THR A 95 -10.77 -3.15 12.92
N LEU A 96 -9.57 -3.75 12.92
CA LEU A 96 -8.35 -3.24 13.54
C LEU A 96 -7.20 -3.19 12.53
N MET A 97 -6.34 -2.18 12.66
CA MET A 97 -5.03 -2.15 12.01
C MET A 97 -3.94 -2.38 13.04
N VAL A 98 -2.98 -3.25 12.73
CA VAL A 98 -1.92 -3.62 13.67
C VAL A 98 -0.55 -3.68 12.99
N THR A 99 0.49 -3.43 13.78
CA THR A 99 1.87 -3.77 13.42
C THR A 99 2.25 -5.13 13.99
N GLY A 100 3.36 -5.70 13.53
CA GLY A 100 3.93 -6.90 14.11
C GLY A 100 4.25 -6.75 15.59
N LYS A 101 4.35 -7.88 16.28
CA LYS A 101 4.78 -7.93 17.69
C LYS A 101 6.19 -7.35 17.82
N ASN A 102 6.39 -6.45 18.77
CA ASN A 102 7.65 -5.73 19.00
C ASN A 102 8.04 -4.71 17.93
N GLU A 103 7.22 -4.41 16.98
CA GLU A 103 7.43 -3.26 16.11
C GLU A 103 7.06 -1.96 16.84
N TYR A 104 7.91 -0.94 16.67
CA TYR A 104 7.90 0.19 17.59
C TYR A 104 6.94 1.28 17.24
N LEU A 105 6.54 1.36 16.01
CA LEU A 105 5.78 2.50 15.62
C LEU A 105 4.58 2.14 14.82
N LEU A 106 3.81 3.00 14.90
CA LEU A 106 2.52 3.28 14.54
C LEU A 106 2.57 4.19 13.36
N LEU A 107 1.72 4.01 12.46
CA LEU A 107 1.40 5.01 11.46
C LEU A 107 1.08 6.31 12.20
N LYS A 108 2.03 7.26 12.23
CA LYS A 108 1.95 8.46 13.07
C LYS A 108 1.38 9.66 12.37
N HIS A 109 0.90 9.49 11.18
CA HIS A 109 0.35 10.61 10.42
C HIS A 109 1.36 11.72 10.07
N THR A 110 2.67 11.43 10.15
CA THR A 110 3.71 12.41 9.84
C THR A 110 3.78 12.72 8.35
N LYS A 111 3.73 11.67 7.52
CA LYS A 111 3.73 11.80 6.06
C LYS A 111 2.35 11.54 5.46
N PHE A 112 1.52 10.75 6.13
CA PHE A 112 0.16 10.40 5.73
C PHE A 112 -0.85 10.80 6.81
N PRO A 113 -1.46 12.01 6.72
CA PRO A 113 -2.46 12.45 7.69
C PRO A 113 -3.74 11.62 7.52
N ASN A 114 -4.11 10.90 8.57
CA ASN A 114 -5.31 10.07 8.66
C ASN A 114 -5.69 9.87 10.13
N ASP A 115 -6.88 9.34 10.39
CA ASP A 115 -7.40 9.07 11.73
C ASP A 115 -7.23 7.61 12.17
N ILE A 116 -6.44 6.82 11.43
CA ILE A 116 -6.25 5.42 11.70
C ILE A 116 -5.38 5.24 12.95
N THR A 117 -5.93 4.62 13.97
CA THR A 117 -5.16 4.16 15.12
C THR A 117 -4.60 2.77 14.81
N VAL A 118 -3.27 2.67 14.83
CA VAL A 118 -2.58 1.39 14.62
C VAL A 118 -2.17 0.81 15.96
N PHE A 119 -2.53 -0.45 16.18
CA PHE A 119 -2.23 -1.20 17.37
C PHE A 119 -1.06 -2.17 17.15
N ARG A 120 -0.80 -3.05 18.09
CA ARG A 120 0.16 -4.13 17.96
C ARG A 120 -0.53 -5.46 17.89
N PHE A 121 0.02 -6.39 17.17
CA PHE A 121 -0.54 -7.73 17.01
C PHE A 121 -0.79 -8.44 18.35
N ASP A 122 0.13 -8.31 19.32
CA ASP A 122 -0.03 -8.88 20.66
C ASP A 122 -1.21 -8.29 21.46
N GLN A 123 -1.67 -7.09 21.13
CA GLN A 123 -2.83 -6.48 21.79
C GLN A 123 -4.14 -7.13 21.35
N VAL A 124 -4.22 -7.70 20.15
CA VAL A 124 -5.39 -8.47 19.69
C VAL A 124 -5.67 -9.61 20.69
N PHE A 125 -4.69 -10.44 20.96
CA PHE A 125 -4.83 -11.62 21.83
C PHE A 125 -5.03 -11.25 23.31
N ARG A 126 -4.50 -10.11 23.71
CA ARG A 126 -4.64 -9.63 25.08
C ARG A 126 -6.04 -9.07 25.38
N TYR A 127 -6.66 -8.40 24.42
CA TYR A 127 -7.88 -7.63 24.68
C TYR A 127 -9.15 -8.28 24.11
N PHE A 128 -9.05 -9.09 23.08
CA PHE A 128 -10.20 -9.70 22.41
C PHE A 128 -10.27 -11.20 22.70
N THR A 129 -10.61 -11.54 23.93
CA THR A 129 -10.55 -12.94 24.42
C THR A 129 -11.76 -13.79 24.04
N ALA A 130 -12.85 -13.18 23.57
CA ALA A 130 -14.10 -13.86 23.20
C ALA A 130 -14.19 -14.20 21.71
N LEU A 131 -13.12 -14.00 20.94
CA LEU A 131 -13.15 -14.18 19.50
C LEU A 131 -13.47 -15.62 19.08
N LYS A 132 -14.40 -15.76 18.16
CA LYS A 132 -14.78 -17.00 17.47
C LYS A 132 -14.41 -16.96 15.98
N HIS A 133 -14.41 -15.75 15.40
CA HIS A 133 -14.12 -15.51 13.98
C HIS A 133 -13.04 -14.44 13.88
N LEU A 134 -11.95 -14.77 13.23
CA LEU A 134 -10.82 -13.86 13.05
C LEU A 134 -10.33 -13.92 11.61
N VAL A 135 -10.37 -12.78 10.92
CA VAL A 135 -9.75 -12.60 9.61
C VAL A 135 -8.47 -11.80 9.78
N ILE A 136 -7.35 -12.26 9.26
CA ILE A 136 -6.08 -11.53 9.29
C ILE A 136 -5.62 -11.28 7.86
N HIS A 137 -5.58 -10.03 7.45
CA HIS A 137 -5.00 -9.59 6.20
C HIS A 137 -3.51 -9.33 6.39
N ILE A 138 -2.68 -10.09 5.69
CA ILE A 138 -1.22 -10.04 5.78
C ILE A 138 -0.68 -9.54 4.44
N PRO A 139 0.02 -8.40 4.38
CA PRO A 139 0.66 -7.96 3.14
C PRO A 139 1.63 -9.02 2.61
N ASP A 140 1.71 -9.15 1.30
CA ASP A 140 2.56 -10.11 0.59
C ASP A 140 3.99 -10.19 1.14
N PHE A 141 4.67 -9.04 1.24
CA PHE A 141 6.05 -8.93 1.74
C PHE A 141 6.20 -9.23 3.24
N MET A 142 5.11 -9.27 4.00
CA MET A 142 5.11 -9.56 5.44
C MET A 142 4.81 -11.02 5.77
N VAL A 143 4.37 -11.85 4.83
CA VAL A 143 3.93 -13.23 5.09
C VAL A 143 5.00 -14.05 5.82
N ILE A 144 6.23 -14.06 5.30
CA ILE A 144 7.34 -14.80 5.91
C ILE A 144 7.65 -14.29 7.31
N ARG A 145 7.58 -12.97 7.50
CA ARG A 145 7.86 -12.32 8.79
C ARG A 145 6.76 -12.56 9.81
N MET A 146 5.49 -12.63 9.37
CA MET A 146 4.34 -12.84 10.26
C MET A 146 4.17 -14.30 10.70
N ASN A 147 4.61 -15.28 9.92
CA ASN A 147 4.46 -16.70 10.25
C ASN A 147 5.00 -17.06 11.65
N PRO A 148 6.22 -16.69 12.07
CA PRO A 148 6.68 -16.93 13.43
C PRO A 148 5.80 -16.29 14.51
N HIS A 149 5.25 -15.10 14.24
CA HIS A 149 4.36 -14.42 15.18
C HIS A 149 3.02 -15.15 15.33
N LEU A 150 2.45 -15.66 14.23
CA LEU A 150 1.25 -16.48 14.25
C LEU A 150 1.48 -17.78 15.04
N ARG A 151 2.62 -18.45 14.84
CA ARG A 151 2.97 -19.68 15.57
C ARG A 151 3.17 -19.45 17.06
N LEU A 152 3.70 -18.29 17.48
CA LEU A 152 3.80 -17.94 18.89
C LEU A 152 2.43 -17.76 19.58
N GLU A 153 1.40 -17.43 18.81
CA GLU A 153 0.03 -17.26 19.31
C GLU A 153 -0.84 -18.50 19.03
N ALA A 154 -0.24 -19.65 18.64
CA ALA A 154 -0.96 -20.84 18.22
C ALA A 154 -2.00 -21.34 19.25
N ALA A 155 -1.67 -21.26 20.55
CA ALA A 155 -2.58 -21.67 21.62
C ALA A 155 -3.85 -20.77 21.71
N PHE A 156 -3.77 -19.51 21.28
CA PHE A 156 -4.94 -18.65 21.16
C PHE A 156 -5.66 -18.92 19.84
N LEU A 157 -4.93 -18.99 18.74
CA LEU A 157 -5.49 -19.19 17.40
C LEU A 157 -6.24 -20.52 17.27
N SER A 158 -5.80 -21.57 17.96
CA SER A 158 -6.48 -22.87 17.96
C SER A 158 -7.87 -22.86 18.62
N ARG A 159 -8.20 -21.83 19.39
CA ARG A 159 -9.53 -21.63 19.99
C ARG A 159 -10.50 -20.89 19.07
N ILE A 160 -9.97 -20.26 18.02
CA ILE A 160 -10.78 -19.52 17.05
C ILE A 160 -11.49 -20.54 16.15
N LYS A 161 -12.82 -20.52 16.18
CA LYS A 161 -13.64 -21.44 15.38
C LYS A 161 -13.41 -21.27 13.87
N ASN A 162 -13.31 -20.02 13.42
CA ASN A 162 -13.09 -19.67 12.04
C ASN A 162 -11.93 -18.66 11.95
N LEU A 163 -10.72 -19.19 11.85
CA LEU A 163 -9.51 -18.44 11.55
C LEU A 163 -9.32 -18.40 10.05
N HIS A 164 -9.28 -17.20 9.47
CA HIS A 164 -9.05 -16.96 8.05
C HIS A 164 -7.82 -16.07 7.88
N LEU A 165 -6.83 -16.55 7.13
CA LEU A 165 -5.64 -15.78 6.75
C LEU A 165 -5.75 -15.37 5.28
N ASN A 166 -5.66 -14.08 5.01
CA ASN A 166 -5.65 -13.56 3.65
C ASN A 166 -4.32 -12.90 3.31
N ILE A 167 -3.70 -13.31 2.22
CA ILE A 167 -2.52 -12.64 1.66
C ILE A 167 -2.99 -11.47 0.82
N LEU A 168 -2.71 -10.24 1.29
CA LEU A 168 -2.96 -9.00 0.53
C LEU A 168 -1.81 -8.78 -0.45
N ASN A 169 -1.97 -9.24 -1.69
CA ASN A 169 -0.98 -9.01 -2.73
C ASN A 169 -1.21 -7.66 -3.41
N GLN A 170 -0.31 -6.72 -3.14
CA GLN A 170 -0.30 -5.38 -3.71
C GLN A 170 0.68 -5.26 -4.89
N ASN A 171 1.66 -6.16 -4.95
CA ASN A 171 2.63 -6.23 -6.04
C ASN A 171 2.97 -7.70 -6.30
N ILE A 172 2.75 -8.17 -7.52
CA ILE A 172 2.93 -9.58 -7.87
C ILE A 172 4.37 -10.07 -7.62
N ARG A 173 5.36 -9.19 -7.75
CA ARG A 173 6.77 -9.50 -7.48
C ARG A 173 7.05 -9.79 -6.01
N LEU A 174 6.19 -9.31 -5.11
CA LEU A 174 6.32 -9.50 -3.67
C LEU A 174 5.46 -10.68 -3.16
N MET A 175 4.67 -11.31 -4.03
CA MET A 175 3.87 -12.47 -3.63
C MET A 175 4.79 -13.59 -3.12
N PRO A 176 4.55 -14.11 -1.91
CA PRO A 176 5.41 -15.12 -1.33
C PRO A 176 5.36 -16.43 -2.14
N GLY A 177 6.46 -17.18 -2.12
CA GLY A 177 6.52 -18.48 -2.76
C GLY A 177 5.55 -19.50 -2.11
N ARG A 178 5.20 -20.56 -2.85
CA ARG A 178 4.24 -21.59 -2.42
C ARG A 178 4.56 -22.20 -1.04
N GLN A 179 5.83 -22.36 -0.68
CA GLN A 179 6.23 -22.86 0.64
C GLN A 179 5.73 -21.96 1.79
N ALA A 180 5.75 -20.66 1.61
CA ALA A 180 5.24 -19.74 2.63
C ALA A 180 3.70 -19.82 2.73
N VAL A 181 3.01 -20.06 1.62
CA VAL A 181 1.55 -20.32 1.61
C VAL A 181 1.22 -21.61 2.35
N LEU A 182 1.96 -22.70 2.07
CA LEU A 182 1.80 -23.97 2.78
C LEU A 182 2.03 -23.82 4.29
N ALA A 183 3.03 -23.03 4.69
CA ALA A 183 3.29 -22.74 6.10
C ALA A 183 2.14 -21.99 6.79
N LEU A 184 1.34 -21.19 6.07
CA LEU A 184 0.10 -20.59 6.60
C LEU A 184 -1.02 -21.65 6.66
N GLN A 185 -1.10 -22.55 5.70
CA GLN A 185 -2.11 -23.64 5.70
C GLN A 185 -1.90 -24.65 6.85
N GLU A 186 -0.68 -24.76 7.39
CA GLU A 186 -0.43 -25.52 8.62
C GLU A 186 -1.08 -24.87 9.87
N ILE A 187 -1.34 -23.55 9.83
CA ILE A 187 -2.00 -22.83 10.93
C ILE A 187 -3.51 -22.90 10.80
N THR A 188 -4.05 -22.77 9.60
CA THR A 188 -5.46 -22.89 9.28
C THR A 188 -5.66 -23.32 7.83
N PRO A 189 -6.65 -24.20 7.53
CA PRO A 189 -6.98 -24.54 6.15
C PRO A 189 -7.62 -23.36 5.37
N HIS A 190 -8.10 -22.33 6.06
CA HIS A 190 -8.76 -21.20 5.45
C HIS A 190 -7.73 -20.10 5.12
N VAL A 191 -6.97 -20.31 4.06
CA VAL A 191 -6.02 -19.34 3.50
C VAL A 191 -6.53 -18.89 2.14
N THR A 192 -6.54 -17.58 1.90
CA THR A 192 -6.90 -16.98 0.61
C THR A 192 -5.84 -15.98 0.17
N GLN A 193 -5.90 -15.55 -1.07
CA GLN A 193 -5.14 -14.43 -1.58
C GLN A 193 -6.07 -13.42 -2.26
N THR A 194 -5.72 -12.14 -2.12
CA THR A 194 -6.30 -11.08 -2.95
C THR A 194 -5.21 -10.49 -3.82
N THR A 195 -5.56 -9.99 -5.00
CA THR A 195 -4.61 -9.31 -5.86
C THR A 195 -5.13 -7.94 -6.28
N ALA A 196 -4.21 -6.96 -6.32
CA ALA A 196 -4.51 -5.62 -6.79
C ALA A 196 -4.61 -5.53 -8.32
N HIS A 197 -3.97 -6.46 -9.03
CA HIS A 197 -3.80 -6.41 -10.48
C HIS A 197 -4.83 -7.27 -11.21
N GLU A 198 -5.47 -6.68 -12.22
CA GLU A 198 -6.45 -7.36 -13.08
C GLU A 198 -5.88 -8.58 -13.79
N GLN A 199 -4.71 -8.40 -14.44
CA GLN A 199 -4.06 -9.45 -15.25
C GLN A 199 -3.61 -10.66 -14.43
N TYR A 200 -3.49 -10.52 -13.12
CA TYR A 200 -3.18 -11.64 -12.21
C TYR A 200 -4.40 -12.22 -11.51
N THR A 201 -5.58 -11.71 -11.83
CA THR A 201 -6.85 -12.29 -11.37
C THR A 201 -7.25 -13.41 -12.33
N THR A 202 -6.55 -14.53 -12.28
CA THR A 202 -6.72 -15.65 -13.22
C THR A 202 -6.80 -17.01 -12.50
N GLN A 203 -7.41 -17.99 -13.17
CA GLN A 203 -7.45 -19.35 -12.68
C GLN A 203 -6.03 -19.94 -12.53
N GLU A 204 -5.12 -19.59 -13.45
CA GLU A 204 -3.72 -20.02 -13.37
C GLU A 204 -3.03 -19.56 -12.08
N MET A 205 -3.23 -18.30 -11.70
CA MET A 205 -2.68 -17.78 -10.45
C MET A 205 -3.31 -18.40 -9.20
N ARG A 206 -4.60 -18.69 -9.26
CA ARG A 206 -5.28 -19.48 -8.20
C ARG A 206 -4.65 -20.86 -8.05
N ASP A 207 -4.44 -21.56 -9.17
CA ASP A 207 -3.91 -22.94 -9.18
C ASP A 207 -2.43 -22.99 -8.81
N LYS A 208 -1.65 -22.00 -9.22
CA LYS A 208 -0.23 -21.84 -8.85
C LYS A 208 -0.03 -21.85 -7.33
N TYR A 209 -0.88 -21.19 -6.58
CA TYR A 209 -0.78 -21.11 -5.13
C TYR A 209 -1.67 -22.10 -4.40
N GLY A 210 -2.66 -22.71 -5.06
CA GLY A 210 -3.57 -23.69 -4.50
C GLY A 210 -4.51 -23.16 -3.42
N ILE A 211 -4.81 -21.87 -3.46
CA ILE A 211 -5.71 -21.18 -2.53
C ILE A 211 -6.68 -20.26 -3.30
N PRO A 212 -7.90 -20.04 -2.80
CA PRO A 212 -8.85 -19.12 -3.45
C PRO A 212 -8.24 -17.75 -3.72
N LEU A 213 -8.54 -17.20 -4.88
CA LEU A 213 -8.09 -15.88 -5.34
C LEU A 213 -9.27 -14.94 -5.49
N HIS A 214 -9.14 -13.74 -4.95
CA HIS A 214 -10.12 -12.68 -5.13
C HIS A 214 -9.48 -11.39 -5.62
N ARG A 215 -10.15 -10.71 -6.56
CA ARG A 215 -9.74 -9.39 -7.02
C ARG A 215 -10.07 -8.35 -5.96
N LEU A 216 -9.07 -7.63 -5.51
CA LEU A 216 -9.20 -6.49 -4.62
C LEU A 216 -8.23 -5.42 -5.08
N SER A 217 -8.65 -4.63 -6.06
CA SER A 217 -7.84 -3.59 -6.68
C SER A 217 -7.38 -2.55 -5.66
N VAL A 218 -6.31 -1.85 -6.00
CA VAL A 218 -5.91 -0.65 -5.27
C VAL A 218 -6.99 0.42 -5.48
N PHE A 219 -7.35 1.13 -4.41
CA PHE A 219 -8.35 2.16 -4.50
C PHE A 219 -7.80 3.41 -5.17
N GLY A 220 -8.23 3.63 -6.38
CA GLY A 220 -8.20 4.90 -7.07
C GLY A 220 -9.60 5.19 -7.61
N SER A 221 -10.09 6.40 -7.48
CA SER A 221 -11.37 6.79 -8.03
C SER A 221 -11.28 8.22 -8.52
N PRO A 222 -11.77 8.50 -9.74
CA PRO A 222 -11.70 9.87 -10.28
C PRO A 222 -12.36 10.90 -9.37
N GLU A 223 -13.39 10.52 -8.60
CA GLU A 223 -14.11 11.43 -7.71
C GLU A 223 -13.27 11.96 -6.54
N ARG A 224 -12.12 11.36 -6.27
CA ARG A 224 -11.21 11.81 -5.20
C ARG A 224 -10.31 12.96 -5.61
N TYR A 225 -10.24 13.29 -6.90
CA TYR A 225 -9.29 14.24 -7.44
C TYR A 225 -10.01 15.43 -8.09
N ALA A 226 -9.55 16.64 -7.79
CA ALA A 226 -10.01 17.84 -8.50
C ALA A 226 -9.37 17.86 -9.89
N ARG A 227 -10.15 17.54 -10.93
CA ARG A 227 -9.72 17.59 -12.32
C ARG A 227 -9.53 19.03 -12.77
N ARG A 228 -8.28 19.48 -12.85
CA ARG A 228 -7.90 20.85 -13.22
C ARG A 228 -7.66 20.97 -14.72
N PRO A 229 -8.19 22.00 -15.38
CA PRO A 229 -7.90 22.27 -16.79
C PRO A 229 -6.46 22.75 -16.99
N PHE A 230 -5.98 22.74 -18.23
CA PHE A 230 -4.62 23.12 -18.62
C PHE A 230 -4.17 24.47 -18.01
N GLY A 231 -5.03 25.50 -18.05
CA GLY A 231 -4.71 26.83 -17.53
C GLY A 231 -4.53 26.94 -16.02
N GLU A 232 -4.97 25.92 -15.26
CA GLU A 232 -4.77 25.81 -13.81
C GLU A 232 -3.58 24.93 -13.44
N LYS A 233 -2.92 24.33 -14.43
CA LYS A 233 -1.71 23.51 -14.25
C LYS A 233 -0.46 24.36 -14.29
N GLU A 234 0.55 23.95 -13.56
CA GLU A 234 1.87 24.54 -13.61
C GLU A 234 2.75 23.82 -14.66
N ASN A 235 3.75 24.51 -15.19
CA ASN A 235 4.81 23.87 -15.98
C ASN A 235 5.67 22.98 -15.08
N LEU A 236 5.05 21.95 -14.56
CA LEU A 236 5.61 20.98 -13.61
C LEU A 236 5.57 19.58 -14.21
N ILE A 237 6.71 18.93 -14.17
CA ILE A 237 6.88 17.51 -14.44
C ILE A 237 7.20 16.81 -13.10
N VAL A 238 6.33 15.91 -12.68
CA VAL A 238 6.54 15.03 -11.53
C VAL A 238 7.23 13.76 -11.99
N LEU A 239 8.22 13.31 -11.23
CA LEU A 239 9.01 12.12 -11.53
C LEU A 239 8.84 11.08 -10.42
N SER A 240 8.65 9.82 -10.80
CA SER A 240 8.73 8.72 -9.84
C SER A 240 10.16 8.57 -9.27
N PRO A 241 10.34 8.09 -8.04
CA PRO A 241 11.66 7.94 -7.43
C PRO A 241 12.46 6.76 -8.00
N ASP A 242 11.85 5.90 -8.79
CA ASP A 242 12.44 4.65 -9.26
C ASP A 242 13.76 4.85 -9.97
N PHE A 243 14.71 3.98 -9.68
CA PHE A 243 16.02 3.98 -10.32
C PHE A 243 15.98 3.20 -11.64
N LYS A 244 16.47 3.84 -12.71
CA LYS A 244 16.82 3.22 -13.99
C LYS A 244 18.12 3.82 -14.52
N PRO A 245 19.04 3.04 -15.09
CA PRO A 245 20.32 3.54 -15.56
C PRO A 245 20.20 4.68 -16.58
N TRP A 246 19.17 4.66 -17.39
CA TRP A 246 18.89 5.61 -18.47
C TRP A 246 18.01 6.81 -18.06
N LYS A 247 17.47 6.83 -16.83
CA LYS A 247 16.55 7.86 -16.34
C LYS A 247 17.15 9.26 -16.42
N ASN A 248 18.37 9.43 -15.91
CA ASN A 248 19.00 10.74 -15.84
C ASN A 248 19.28 11.33 -17.21
N GLU A 249 19.66 10.53 -18.19
CA GLU A 249 19.86 10.96 -19.58
C GLU A 249 18.58 11.57 -20.15
N ILE A 250 17.44 10.90 -19.97
CA ILE A 250 16.14 11.39 -20.45
C ILE A 250 15.75 12.68 -19.75
N ILE A 251 15.92 12.75 -18.41
CA ILE A 251 15.58 13.95 -17.64
C ILE A 251 16.43 15.15 -18.09
N GLU A 252 17.75 14.97 -18.27
CA GLU A 252 18.63 16.07 -18.71
C GLU A 252 18.29 16.50 -20.14
N THR A 253 17.91 15.58 -21.02
CA THR A 253 17.44 15.93 -22.37
C THR A 253 16.16 16.79 -22.29
N ILE A 254 15.19 16.41 -21.46
CA ILE A 254 13.96 17.20 -21.30
C ILE A 254 14.27 18.58 -20.72
N LYS A 255 15.11 18.68 -19.70
CA LYS A 255 15.52 19.96 -19.09
C LYS A 255 16.17 20.91 -20.10
N LYS A 256 17.03 20.39 -20.97
CA LYS A 256 17.72 21.14 -22.00
C LYS A 256 16.77 21.66 -23.08
N GLU A 257 15.89 20.79 -23.55
CA GLU A 257 14.98 21.08 -24.67
C GLU A 257 13.69 21.82 -24.28
N LEU A 258 13.31 21.73 -22.99
CA LEU A 258 12.08 22.30 -22.44
C LEU A 258 12.37 23.01 -21.10
N PRO A 259 13.19 24.09 -21.10
CA PRO A 259 13.68 24.74 -19.88
C PRO A 259 12.58 25.45 -19.07
N GLN A 260 11.38 25.63 -19.65
CA GLN A 260 10.24 26.21 -18.96
C GLN A 260 9.62 25.28 -17.91
N PHE A 261 9.95 24.00 -17.92
CA PHE A 261 9.44 23.04 -16.94
C PHE A 261 10.33 22.90 -15.72
N ARG A 262 9.74 22.93 -14.53
CA ARG A 262 10.39 22.51 -13.31
C ARG A 262 10.12 21.03 -13.03
N PHE A 263 10.99 20.39 -12.26
CA PHE A 263 10.92 18.98 -11.95
C PHE A 263 10.80 18.75 -10.46
N VAL A 264 9.96 17.81 -10.06
CA VAL A 264 9.83 17.33 -8.68
C VAL A 264 9.88 15.83 -8.65
N VAL A 265 10.83 15.26 -7.92
CA VAL A 265 10.86 13.82 -7.64
C VAL A 265 9.98 13.54 -6.42
N ILE A 266 9.14 12.52 -6.50
CA ILE A 266 8.29 12.08 -5.38
C ILE A 266 9.14 11.22 -4.44
N GLU A 267 9.85 11.87 -3.54
CA GLU A 267 10.70 11.21 -2.56
C GLU A 267 10.65 11.98 -1.24
N ASP A 268 10.54 11.26 -0.13
CA ASP A 268 10.57 11.78 1.24
C ASP A 268 9.68 13.01 1.54
N MET A 269 8.53 13.11 0.88
CA MET A 269 7.62 14.23 1.07
C MET A 269 6.36 13.83 1.85
N PRO A 270 5.73 14.79 2.58
CA PRO A 270 4.41 14.60 3.16
C PRO A 270 3.36 14.30 2.09
N TYR A 271 2.39 13.43 2.42
CA TYR A 271 1.33 13.02 1.48
C TYR A 271 0.54 14.21 0.90
N LEU A 272 0.25 15.25 1.69
CA LEU A 272 -0.43 16.46 1.19
C LEU A 272 0.43 17.22 0.18
N ALA A 273 1.75 17.25 0.34
CA ALA A 273 2.65 17.86 -0.64
C ALA A 273 2.70 17.02 -1.92
N TYR A 274 2.70 15.71 -1.80
CA TYR A 274 2.54 14.78 -2.92
C TYR A 274 1.26 15.08 -3.73
N LEU A 275 0.09 15.08 -3.08
CA LEU A 275 -1.19 15.36 -3.74
C LEU A 275 -1.22 16.74 -4.40
N LYS A 276 -0.63 17.75 -3.75
CA LYS A 276 -0.49 19.08 -4.34
C LYS A 276 0.33 19.05 -5.63
N ASN A 277 1.49 18.40 -5.62
CA ASN A 277 2.33 18.31 -6.82
C ASN A 277 1.62 17.57 -7.95
N ILE A 278 0.99 16.41 -7.67
CA ILE A 278 0.19 15.67 -8.64
C ILE A 278 -0.94 16.53 -9.21
N GLY A 279 -1.67 17.25 -8.35
CA GLY A 279 -2.78 18.11 -8.76
C GLY A 279 -2.38 19.29 -9.64
N LEU A 280 -1.18 19.81 -9.48
CA LEU A 280 -0.67 20.97 -10.23
C LEU A 280 0.17 20.60 -11.45
N ALA A 281 0.70 19.37 -11.51
CA ALA A 281 1.56 18.94 -12.60
C ALA A 281 0.82 18.86 -13.94
N LYS A 282 1.43 19.37 -15.02
CA LYS A 282 1.01 19.06 -16.38
C LYS A 282 1.34 17.61 -16.73
N PHE A 283 2.53 17.14 -16.33
CA PHE A 283 3.00 15.81 -16.68
C PHE A 283 3.53 15.06 -15.46
N THR A 284 3.34 13.75 -15.46
CA THR A 284 4.08 12.82 -14.60
C THR A 284 4.79 11.82 -15.45
N ILE A 285 6.06 11.55 -15.16
CA ILE A 285 6.85 10.50 -15.82
C ILE A 285 7.16 9.42 -14.80
N THR A 286 6.67 8.21 -15.03
CA THR A 286 6.97 7.06 -14.20
C THR A 286 7.99 6.15 -14.86
N PHE A 287 8.97 5.70 -14.07
CA PHE A 287 10.07 4.84 -14.50
C PHE A 287 10.02 3.45 -13.86
N GLY A 288 9.04 3.21 -12.99
CA GLY A 288 8.88 1.98 -12.22
C GLY A 288 8.08 0.89 -12.93
N GLU A 289 6.93 0.62 -12.37
CA GLU A 289 6.01 -0.41 -12.84
C GLU A 289 5.21 0.06 -14.07
N GLY A 290 5.10 1.36 -14.24
CA GLY A 290 4.39 1.98 -15.35
C GLY A 290 2.97 2.37 -15.00
N LEU A 291 2.09 1.43 -14.67
CA LEU A 291 0.72 1.68 -14.20
C LEU A 291 0.72 1.85 -12.68
N ASP A 292 1.54 2.77 -12.19
CA ASP A 292 1.57 3.11 -10.78
C ASP A 292 0.67 4.32 -10.46
N PHE A 293 0.50 4.61 -9.16
CA PHE A 293 -0.40 5.66 -8.72
C PHE A 293 -0.01 7.06 -9.22
N TYR A 294 1.27 7.33 -9.45
CA TYR A 294 1.72 8.63 -9.99
C TYR A 294 1.12 8.88 -11.37
N PHE A 295 1.08 7.85 -12.21
CA PHE A 295 0.47 7.89 -13.53
C PHE A 295 -1.04 8.14 -13.43
N ILE A 296 -1.73 7.32 -12.63
CA ILE A 296 -3.19 7.29 -12.51
C ILE A 296 -3.71 8.59 -11.88
N GLU A 297 -3.16 9.01 -10.75
CA GLU A 297 -3.61 10.19 -10.00
C GLU A 297 -3.38 11.49 -10.78
N THR A 298 -2.30 11.55 -11.56
CA THR A 298 -2.06 12.69 -12.45
C THR A 298 -3.16 12.78 -13.52
N ILE A 299 -3.54 11.67 -14.12
CA ILE A 299 -4.61 11.63 -15.13
C ILE A 299 -5.94 12.04 -14.51
N PHE A 300 -6.29 11.51 -13.35
CA PHE A 300 -7.52 11.88 -12.64
C PHE A 300 -7.53 13.35 -12.18
N SER A 301 -6.36 13.90 -11.89
CA SER A 301 -6.21 15.32 -11.57
C SER A 301 -6.21 16.25 -12.79
N GLY A 302 -6.39 15.72 -14.00
CA GLY A 302 -6.44 16.49 -15.25
C GLY A 302 -5.08 16.75 -15.88
N GLY A 303 -4.01 16.06 -15.43
CA GLY A 303 -2.68 16.07 -16.06
C GLY A 303 -2.50 14.90 -17.03
N LEU A 304 -1.29 14.74 -17.57
CA LEU A 304 -0.92 13.66 -18.46
C LEU A 304 0.10 12.72 -17.83
N GLY A 305 -0.20 11.43 -17.85
CA GLY A 305 0.73 10.38 -17.48
C GLY A 305 1.64 9.98 -18.64
N ILE A 306 2.94 9.87 -18.38
CA ILE A 306 3.95 9.36 -19.31
C ILE A 306 4.62 8.15 -18.67
N SER A 307 4.70 7.04 -19.41
CA SER A 307 5.26 5.80 -18.91
C SER A 307 5.92 4.98 -20.01
N LEU A 308 6.79 4.07 -19.60
CA LEU A 308 7.22 2.95 -20.41
C LEU A 308 6.21 1.81 -20.24
N TYR A 309 5.76 1.21 -21.33
CA TYR A 309 4.91 0.02 -21.28
C TYR A 309 5.65 -1.14 -20.63
N ASN A 310 4.96 -1.80 -19.71
CA ASN A 310 5.45 -2.96 -19.00
C ASN A 310 4.31 -3.98 -18.91
N ASP A 311 4.43 -5.07 -19.67
CA ASP A 311 3.43 -6.13 -19.79
C ASP A 311 3.11 -6.84 -18.45
N GLU A 312 4.02 -6.74 -17.48
CA GLU A 312 3.78 -7.26 -16.14
C GLU A 312 2.72 -6.46 -15.36
N PHE A 313 2.55 -5.17 -15.64
CA PHE A 313 1.64 -4.30 -14.89
C PHE A 313 0.57 -3.63 -15.75
N PHE A 314 0.85 -3.38 -17.02
CA PHE A 314 -0.15 -2.84 -17.95
C PHE A 314 -0.98 -3.96 -18.58
N MET A 315 -2.24 -3.69 -18.83
CA MET A 315 -3.06 -4.48 -19.73
C MET A 315 -2.79 -4.06 -21.18
N ASP A 316 -2.96 -4.97 -22.14
CA ASP A 316 -2.66 -4.76 -23.57
C ASP A 316 -3.29 -3.49 -24.15
N GLN A 317 -4.49 -3.15 -23.70
CA GLN A 317 -5.20 -1.96 -24.16
C GLN A 317 -4.47 -0.64 -23.87
N PHE A 318 -3.53 -0.62 -22.94
CA PHE A 318 -2.74 0.58 -22.62
C PHE A 318 -1.53 0.77 -23.52
N ALA A 319 -1.13 -0.26 -24.28
CA ALA A 319 0.02 -0.17 -25.18
C ALA A 319 -0.15 0.92 -26.27
N ALA A 320 -1.40 1.20 -26.66
CA ALA A 320 -1.72 2.23 -27.65
C ALA A 320 -2.10 3.60 -27.03
N LEU A 321 -1.99 3.74 -25.71
CA LEU A 321 -2.40 4.97 -25.03
C LEU A 321 -1.36 6.08 -25.24
N PRO A 322 -1.74 7.30 -25.65
CA PRO A 322 -0.79 8.40 -25.76
C PRO A 322 -0.02 8.63 -24.45
N GLY A 323 1.29 8.83 -24.54
CA GLY A 323 2.17 8.95 -23.38
C GLY A 323 2.72 7.62 -22.88
N VAL A 324 2.25 6.47 -23.41
CA VAL A 324 2.83 5.15 -23.11
C VAL A 324 3.75 4.74 -24.26
N PHE A 325 5.02 4.59 -23.94
CA PHE A 325 6.07 4.24 -24.90
C PHE A 325 6.41 2.75 -24.82
N LEU A 326 6.54 2.06 -25.94
CA LEU A 326 6.74 0.60 -25.97
C LEU A 326 8.19 0.18 -25.69
N SER A 327 9.15 1.11 -25.77
CA SER A 327 10.57 0.83 -25.51
C SER A 327 11.29 2.06 -24.98
N VAL A 328 12.44 1.84 -24.36
CA VAL A 328 13.31 2.93 -23.88
C VAL A 328 13.77 3.82 -25.05
N ASP A 329 14.05 3.22 -26.20
CA ASP A 329 14.48 3.97 -27.38
C ASP A 329 13.34 4.82 -27.96
N ALA A 330 12.11 4.29 -27.97
CA ALA A 330 10.92 5.06 -28.35
C ALA A 330 10.69 6.22 -27.36
N LEU A 331 10.86 5.99 -26.05
CA LEU A 331 10.75 7.03 -25.04
C LEU A 331 11.83 8.12 -25.24
N ARG A 332 13.09 7.74 -25.46
CA ARG A 332 14.19 8.69 -25.74
C ARG A 332 13.90 9.56 -26.96
N ALA A 333 13.49 8.92 -28.04
CA ALA A 333 13.25 9.61 -29.31
C ALA A 333 11.99 10.50 -29.28
N GLY A 334 10.97 10.13 -28.53
CA GLY A 334 9.64 10.72 -28.61
C GLY A 334 9.24 11.64 -27.48
N ILE A 335 9.81 11.53 -26.28
CA ILE A 335 9.29 12.18 -25.08
C ILE A 335 9.28 13.71 -25.15
N VAL A 336 10.33 14.32 -25.71
CA VAL A 336 10.43 15.79 -25.83
C VAL A 336 9.37 16.32 -26.80
N ASN A 337 9.20 15.65 -27.94
CA ASN A 337 8.19 16.02 -28.92
C ASN A 337 6.78 15.81 -28.36
N PHE A 338 6.52 14.70 -27.68
CA PHE A 338 5.26 14.46 -27.01
C PHE A 338 4.90 15.57 -26.02
N ILE A 339 5.84 15.94 -25.11
CA ILE A 339 5.59 17.03 -24.15
C ILE A 339 5.34 18.35 -24.87
N ARG A 340 6.11 18.68 -25.92
CA ARG A 340 5.96 19.91 -26.69
C ARG A 340 4.62 19.98 -27.40
N GLU A 341 4.17 18.90 -28.02
CA GLU A 341 2.86 18.82 -28.68
C GLU A 341 1.70 18.88 -27.70
N MET A 342 1.86 18.27 -26.53
CA MET A 342 0.85 18.25 -25.48
C MET A 342 0.85 19.52 -24.63
N ASP A 343 1.89 20.36 -24.68
CA ASP A 343 1.90 21.66 -23.95
C ASP A 343 1.04 22.73 -24.66
N HIS A 344 -0.11 22.32 -25.14
CA HIS A 344 -1.10 23.18 -25.79
C HIS A 344 -2.51 22.79 -25.30
N PRO A 345 -3.39 23.75 -24.96
CA PRO A 345 -4.68 23.48 -24.30
C PRO A 345 -5.54 22.41 -24.98
N ALA A 346 -5.66 22.45 -26.31
CA ALA A 346 -6.54 21.54 -27.04
C ALA A 346 -6.02 20.10 -27.08
N SER A 347 -4.74 19.90 -27.44
CA SER A 347 -4.12 18.57 -27.47
C SER A 347 -4.00 17.98 -26.08
N PHE A 348 -3.66 18.79 -25.07
CA PHE A 348 -3.61 18.39 -23.68
C PHE A 348 -4.96 17.86 -23.18
N ALA A 349 -6.04 18.62 -23.39
CA ALA A 349 -7.39 18.22 -22.97
C ALA A 349 -7.87 16.95 -23.68
N ALA A 350 -7.65 16.83 -24.98
CA ALA A 350 -8.03 15.65 -25.74
C ALA A 350 -7.28 14.40 -25.29
N THR A 351 -5.96 14.53 -25.05
CA THR A 351 -5.14 13.43 -24.57
C THR A 351 -5.47 13.04 -23.14
N ASN A 352 -5.69 14.03 -22.23
CA ASN A 352 -6.14 13.72 -20.87
C ASN A 352 -7.47 12.96 -20.88
N GLU A 353 -8.43 13.36 -21.71
CA GLU A 353 -9.72 12.68 -21.81
C GLU A 353 -9.55 11.21 -22.28
N GLN A 354 -8.65 10.96 -23.25
CA GLN A 354 -8.37 9.61 -23.72
C GLN A 354 -7.72 8.75 -22.62
N GLN A 355 -6.70 9.29 -21.93
CA GLN A 355 -6.06 8.62 -20.80
C GLN A 355 -7.04 8.39 -19.65
N PHE A 356 -7.86 9.39 -19.32
CA PHE A 356 -8.86 9.33 -18.27
C PHE A 356 -9.87 8.20 -18.51
N ARG A 357 -10.44 8.12 -19.71
CA ARG A 357 -11.39 7.06 -20.06
C ARG A 357 -10.77 5.68 -19.91
N ALA A 358 -9.54 5.49 -20.40
CA ALA A 358 -8.84 4.21 -20.29
C ALA A 358 -8.63 3.80 -18.83
N VAL A 359 -8.14 4.71 -17.98
CA VAL A 359 -7.86 4.46 -16.56
C VAL A 359 -9.15 4.28 -15.76
N ALA A 360 -10.19 5.06 -16.03
CA ALA A 360 -11.48 4.99 -15.34
C ALA A 360 -12.24 3.67 -15.61
N THR A 361 -11.89 2.90 -16.62
CA THR A 361 -12.47 1.55 -16.81
C THR A 361 -12.06 0.57 -15.72
N ILE A 362 -10.88 0.79 -15.10
CA ILE A 362 -10.28 -0.12 -14.14
C ILE A 362 -10.57 0.31 -12.69
N TYR A 363 -10.55 1.62 -12.44
CA TYR A 363 -10.63 2.19 -11.10
C TYR A 363 -12.02 2.79 -10.88
N LYS A 364 -12.96 1.94 -10.42
CA LYS A 364 -14.34 2.32 -10.09
C LYS A 364 -14.60 2.06 -8.63
N TYR A 365 -15.07 3.07 -7.92
CA TYR A 365 -15.35 2.98 -6.50
C TYR A 365 -16.39 1.89 -6.17
N ASP A 366 -17.49 1.86 -6.91
CA ASP A 366 -18.57 0.90 -6.66
C ASP A 366 -18.12 -0.54 -6.85
N GLU A 367 -17.31 -0.82 -7.87
CA GLU A 367 -16.72 -2.16 -8.08
C GLU A 367 -15.75 -2.53 -6.98
N TYR A 368 -14.94 -1.57 -6.53
CA TYR A 368 -14.02 -1.76 -5.42
C TYR A 368 -14.75 -2.15 -4.13
N VAL A 369 -15.77 -1.38 -3.75
CA VAL A 369 -16.58 -1.66 -2.56
C VAL A 369 -17.37 -2.97 -2.71
N ALA A 370 -17.89 -3.26 -3.91
CA ALA A 370 -18.57 -4.52 -4.19
C ALA A 370 -17.63 -5.73 -4.02
N ASN A 371 -16.36 -5.61 -4.45
CA ASN A 371 -15.36 -6.67 -4.27
C ASN A 371 -15.00 -6.86 -2.80
N ILE A 372 -14.89 -5.80 -1.99
CA ILE A 372 -14.73 -5.92 -0.54
C ILE A 372 -15.90 -6.70 0.08
N ARG A 373 -17.15 -6.38 -0.30
CA ARG A 373 -18.34 -7.10 0.16
C ARG A 373 -18.34 -8.57 -0.22
N LYS A 374 -17.97 -8.89 -1.47
CA LYS A 374 -17.85 -10.27 -1.95
C LYS A 374 -16.82 -11.06 -1.15
N PHE A 375 -15.66 -10.45 -0.88
CA PHE A 375 -14.61 -11.08 -0.09
C PHE A 375 -15.13 -11.57 1.28
N TYR A 376 -15.81 -10.70 2.04
CA TYR A 376 -16.34 -11.07 3.37
C TYR A 376 -17.56 -12.00 3.32
N LYS A 377 -18.16 -12.21 2.16
CA LYS A 377 -19.19 -13.24 1.91
C LYS A 377 -18.59 -14.56 1.40
N ALA A 378 -17.27 -14.68 1.30
CA ALA A 378 -16.56 -15.80 0.69
C ALA A 378 -16.97 -16.06 -0.78
N ASP A 379 -17.40 -15.01 -1.47
CA ASP A 379 -17.72 -15.03 -2.90
C ASP A 379 -16.48 -14.57 -3.69
N TYR A 380 -15.47 -15.46 -3.72
CA TYR A 380 -14.19 -15.20 -4.36
C TYR A 380 -14.28 -15.30 -5.88
N THR A 381 -13.41 -14.56 -6.58
CA THR A 381 -13.34 -14.57 -8.04
C THR A 381 -13.01 -15.97 -8.58
N PHE A 382 -12.07 -16.66 -7.92
CA PHE A 382 -11.70 -18.06 -8.19
C PHE A 382 -11.64 -18.82 -6.85
N LYS A 383 -12.45 -19.88 -6.73
CA LYS A 383 -12.55 -20.71 -5.52
C LYS A 383 -11.56 -21.85 -5.49
#